data_81a46d01ee0eb4d07f19d9684c218fda
#
_entry.id   81a46d01ee0eb4d07f19d9684c218fda
#
_cell.length_a   1.000
_cell.length_b   1.000
_cell.length_c   1.000
_cell.angle_alpha   90.00
_cell.angle_beta   90.00
_cell.angle_gamma   90.00
#
_symmetry.space_group_name_H-M   'P 1'
#
loop_
_entity.id
_entity.type
_entity.pdbx_description
1 polymer ?
#
loop_
_entity_poly.entity_id
_entity_poly.type
_entity_poly.pdbx_seq_one_letter_code
_entity_poly.pdbx_strand_id
1 'polypeptide(L)'
;MDVVQAYIDDPAAPTEELMEYLPGPDFPTGGIIANKSELPQIYETGVGKIKLRGRFEVELGKRKVDKDKLIITEIPYTMIGAGINKFLVDVADLVESKKLTDVVDISNQSNKDGIRIVLELRKDADIDRIKNILYKKTKLEDTFGVNMLAIADGRPETLNLKGILRNFMEFQYQNTERKYNVLLEKELDKKEIQEGLIAACDCIDLIIAILRGSKNLKDAKACLVNGDISNIHFKVAGFEEDAKKLHFTGRQASAILEMRLYKLIGLEILALEKEHRETLKKIAEYKKILGSRAVMNQVIKDDLAAIKAEFAIPRRTRIEDGAEAVYVENEISVQEVVFVMDRFGYCKLLDKSTYERNQETVDTEQVHVLRCLNTDKICLFTSAGVLHQIKALDIPSGKLRDKGVPIENLSKYDGRNETICLFTTARELKGRILLFATRLAMVKQVPGEEFETNNRMVAATKLQEEDSVVSVTMINGETDVVLQTTNGTFLRFPLEEISVLKKASRGVRGIRLAKNEELETVYLIGENPIIDYKGKEVHLNRLKLAKRDGKGSKVRLN
;
A
#
# COMPACT_ATOMS: atom_id res chain seq x y z
N MET A 1 -24.11 12.28 10.58
CA MET A 1 -25.36 12.62 11.27
C MET A 1 -26.53 12.73 10.32
N ASP A 2 -26.40 13.42 9.18
CA ASP A 2 -27.50 13.58 8.20
C ASP A 2 -28.05 12.24 7.69
N VAL A 3 -27.17 11.27 7.39
CA VAL A 3 -27.61 9.91 6.97
C VAL A 3 -28.42 9.19 8.05
N VAL A 4 -28.14 9.45 9.33
CA VAL A 4 -28.93 8.88 10.44
C VAL A 4 -30.32 9.52 10.49
N GLN A 5 -30.40 10.84 10.28
CA GLN A 5 -31.70 11.53 10.20
C GLN A 5 -32.53 11.03 9.02
N ALA A 6 -31.91 10.89 7.84
CA ALA A 6 -32.56 10.32 6.67
C ALA A 6 -33.07 8.89 6.93
N TYR A 7 -32.25 8.04 7.57
CA TYR A 7 -32.64 6.69 7.94
C TYR A 7 -33.77 6.63 8.98
N ILE A 8 -33.86 7.61 9.90
CA ILE A 8 -34.99 7.73 10.86
C ILE A 8 -36.29 8.07 10.09
N ASP A 9 -36.20 8.89 9.04
CA ASP A 9 -37.36 9.31 8.24
C ASP A 9 -37.87 8.18 7.35
N ASP A 10 -36.95 7.47 6.70
CA ASP A 10 -37.28 6.27 5.91
C ASP A 10 -36.24 5.15 6.13
N PRO A 11 -36.50 4.19 7.06
CA PRO A 11 -35.64 3.04 7.26
C PRO A 11 -35.58 2.09 6.05
N ALA A 12 -36.49 2.20 5.09
CA ALA A 12 -36.53 1.39 3.88
C ALA A 12 -35.74 2.01 2.71
N ALA A 13 -35.34 3.28 2.83
CA ALA A 13 -34.62 4.01 1.79
C ALA A 13 -33.48 3.17 1.16
N PRO A 14 -33.31 3.17 -0.17
CA PRO A 14 -32.22 2.47 -0.84
C PRO A 14 -30.86 3.04 -0.44
N THR A 15 -29.79 2.25 -0.62
CA THR A 15 -28.44 2.68 -0.25
C THR A 15 -28.01 3.92 -1.02
N GLU A 16 -28.38 4.04 -2.28
CA GLU A 16 -28.08 5.18 -3.15
C GLU A 16 -28.66 6.48 -2.60
N GLU A 17 -29.87 6.46 -2.04
CA GLU A 17 -30.50 7.63 -1.42
C GLU A 17 -29.77 8.01 -0.11
N LEU A 18 -29.40 7.03 0.71
CA LEU A 18 -28.59 7.27 1.91
C LEU A 18 -27.21 7.83 1.57
N MET A 19 -26.67 7.49 0.40
CA MET A 19 -25.39 8.00 -0.10
C MET A 19 -25.44 9.48 -0.53
N GLU A 20 -26.60 10.07 -0.74
CA GLU A 20 -26.71 11.53 -0.92
C GLU A 20 -26.20 12.28 0.32
N TYR A 21 -26.39 11.69 1.49
CA TYR A 21 -25.95 12.22 2.79
C TYR A 21 -24.58 11.69 3.22
N LEU A 22 -24.19 10.49 2.74
CA LEU A 22 -22.90 9.83 3.04
C LEU A 22 -22.27 9.31 1.75
N PRO A 23 -21.75 10.18 0.88
CA PRO A 23 -21.28 9.78 -0.45
C PRO A 23 -20.09 8.82 -0.46
N GLY A 24 -19.36 8.68 0.65
CA GLY A 24 -18.21 7.79 0.80
C GLY A 24 -17.43 8.07 2.07
N PRO A 25 -16.40 7.28 2.37
CA PRO A 25 -15.49 7.54 3.48
C PRO A 25 -14.79 8.89 3.37
N ASP A 26 -14.38 9.45 4.50
CA ASP A 26 -13.57 10.65 4.58
C ASP A 26 -12.27 10.34 5.32
N PHE A 27 -11.13 10.58 4.67
CA PHE A 27 -9.82 10.27 5.21
C PHE A 27 -9.16 11.51 5.82
N PRO A 28 -8.48 11.37 6.98
CA PRO A 28 -7.82 12.50 7.65
C PRO A 28 -6.76 13.20 6.76
N THR A 29 -6.16 12.45 5.84
CA THR A 29 -5.14 12.95 4.91
C THR A 29 -5.73 13.60 3.65
N GLY A 30 -7.06 13.64 3.51
CA GLY A 30 -7.72 14.09 2.29
C GLY A 30 -7.55 13.09 1.14
N GLY A 31 -7.13 13.57 -0.01
CA GLY A 31 -6.95 12.79 -1.23
C GLY A 31 -8.23 12.64 -2.05
N ILE A 32 -8.17 11.78 -3.04
CA ILE A 32 -9.25 11.54 -4.01
C ILE A 32 -9.60 10.06 -4.02
N ILE A 33 -10.87 9.74 -3.83
CA ILE A 33 -11.41 8.42 -4.15
C ILE A 33 -11.67 8.39 -5.66
N ALA A 34 -10.99 7.51 -6.38
CA ALA A 34 -10.99 7.48 -7.84
C ALA A 34 -11.91 6.43 -8.47
N ASN A 35 -12.68 5.70 -7.67
CA ASN A 35 -13.65 4.68 -8.09
C ASN A 35 -15.00 4.85 -7.41
N LYS A 36 -15.61 6.02 -7.62
CA LYS A 36 -16.92 6.39 -7.07
C LYS A 36 -18.01 5.36 -7.39
N SER A 37 -18.01 4.85 -8.61
CA SER A 37 -18.97 3.86 -9.11
C SER A 37 -19.02 2.55 -8.32
N GLU A 38 -17.94 2.20 -7.60
CA GLU A 38 -17.87 0.99 -6.76
C GLU A 38 -18.40 1.19 -5.33
N LEU A 39 -18.57 2.44 -4.88
CA LEU A 39 -18.97 2.75 -3.50
C LEU A 39 -20.37 2.22 -3.13
N PRO A 40 -21.41 2.25 -3.99
CA PRO A 40 -22.70 1.66 -3.66
C PRO A 40 -22.61 0.19 -3.29
N GLN A 41 -21.87 -0.60 -4.07
CA GLN A 41 -21.65 -2.02 -3.80
C GLN A 41 -20.91 -2.24 -2.48
N ILE A 42 -19.91 -1.39 -2.16
CA ILE A 42 -19.17 -1.46 -0.90
C ILE A 42 -20.10 -1.21 0.28
N TYR A 43 -21.00 -0.24 0.20
CA TYR A 43 -21.97 0.04 1.25
C TYR A 43 -23.07 -1.02 1.37
N GLU A 44 -23.41 -1.69 0.27
CA GLU A 44 -24.37 -2.83 0.30
C GLU A 44 -23.76 -4.09 0.89
N THR A 45 -22.48 -4.35 0.68
CA THR A 45 -21.83 -5.60 1.10
C THR A 45 -21.02 -5.46 2.40
N GLY A 46 -20.60 -4.25 2.76
CA GLY A 46 -19.68 -3.98 3.86
C GLY A 46 -18.22 -4.30 3.56
N VAL A 47 -17.89 -4.75 2.34
CA VAL A 47 -16.52 -5.09 1.91
C VAL A 47 -16.24 -4.56 0.52
N GLY A 48 -14.97 -4.25 0.25
CA GLY A 48 -14.55 -3.83 -1.08
C GLY A 48 -13.18 -3.17 -1.10
N LYS A 49 -12.86 -2.52 -2.21
CA LYS A 49 -11.60 -1.84 -2.41
C LYS A 49 -11.84 -0.40 -2.89
N ILE A 50 -11.19 0.55 -2.25
CA ILE A 50 -11.24 1.97 -2.63
C ILE A 50 -9.88 2.34 -3.21
N LYS A 51 -9.86 2.95 -4.40
CA LYS A 51 -8.65 3.53 -5.00
C LYS A 51 -8.48 4.94 -4.47
N LEU A 52 -7.39 5.17 -3.73
CA LEU A 52 -7.03 6.47 -3.18
C LEU A 52 -5.90 7.10 -3.97
N ARG A 53 -6.05 8.36 -4.38
CA ARG A 53 -5.04 9.17 -5.05
C ARG A 53 -4.65 10.37 -4.20
N GLY A 54 -3.36 10.71 -4.23
CA GLY A 54 -2.89 11.99 -3.72
C GLY A 54 -3.34 13.14 -4.60
N ARG A 55 -3.38 14.35 -4.03
CA ARG A 55 -3.74 15.57 -4.72
C ARG A 55 -2.52 16.41 -5.04
N PHE A 56 -2.54 16.99 -6.23
CA PHE A 56 -1.50 17.90 -6.71
C PHE A 56 -2.00 19.33 -6.82
N GLU A 57 -1.08 20.26 -6.59
CA GLU A 57 -1.21 21.67 -6.95
C GLU A 57 0.02 22.08 -7.77
N VAL A 58 -0.18 22.99 -8.72
CA VAL A 58 0.90 23.49 -9.59
C VAL A 58 1.21 24.92 -9.20
N GLU A 59 2.46 25.17 -8.83
CA GLU A 59 2.98 26.52 -8.64
C GLU A 59 3.89 26.87 -9.82
N LEU A 60 3.46 27.82 -10.65
CA LEU A 60 4.26 28.32 -11.76
C LEU A 60 5.32 29.30 -11.27
N GLY A 61 6.52 29.22 -11.85
CA GLY A 61 7.62 30.14 -11.56
C GLY A 61 7.24 31.58 -11.90
N LYS A 62 7.43 32.50 -10.95
CA LYS A 62 7.08 33.92 -11.13
C LYS A 62 8.04 34.67 -12.03
N ARG A 63 9.29 34.23 -12.17
CA ARG A 63 10.35 34.81 -12.98
C ARG A 63 10.91 33.77 -13.96
N LYS A 64 11.51 34.18 -15.06
CA LYS A 64 12.14 33.29 -16.07
C LYS A 64 13.17 32.29 -15.50
N VAL A 65 13.72 32.60 -14.32
CA VAL A 65 14.74 31.78 -13.64
C VAL A 65 14.10 30.81 -12.64
N ASP A 66 12.86 31.10 -12.21
CA ASP A 66 12.16 30.25 -11.23
C ASP A 66 11.65 29.00 -11.94
N LYS A 67 11.82 27.85 -11.31
CA LYS A 67 11.30 26.58 -11.81
C LYS A 67 9.82 26.42 -11.43
N ASP A 68 9.08 25.77 -12.30
CA ASP A 68 7.74 25.33 -11.97
C ASP A 68 7.81 24.21 -10.93
N LYS A 69 6.80 24.14 -10.07
CA LYS A 69 6.74 23.17 -8.98
C LYS A 69 5.43 22.41 -9.02
N LEU A 70 5.52 21.12 -8.89
CA LEU A 70 4.38 20.25 -8.65
C LEU A 70 4.37 19.89 -7.16
N ILE A 71 3.32 20.30 -6.46
CA ILE A 71 3.21 20.17 -5.01
C ILE A 71 2.15 19.11 -4.71
N ILE A 72 2.49 18.13 -3.89
CA ILE A 72 1.55 17.18 -3.33
C ILE A 72 1.08 17.73 -2.00
N THR A 73 -0.21 18.04 -1.92
CA THR A 73 -0.84 18.64 -0.73
C THR A 73 -1.64 17.63 0.08
N GLU A 74 -2.05 16.53 -0.54
CA GLU A 74 -2.80 15.44 0.09
C GLU A 74 -2.28 14.11 -0.40
N ILE A 75 -2.25 13.11 0.47
CA ILE A 75 -1.71 11.77 0.19
C ILE A 75 -2.74 10.68 0.52
N PRO A 76 -2.67 9.50 -0.12
CA PRO A 76 -3.44 8.34 0.32
C PRO A 76 -3.20 8.04 1.79
N TYR A 77 -4.26 7.69 2.52
CA TYR A 77 -4.16 7.34 3.95
C TYR A 77 -3.18 6.18 4.20
N THR A 78 -3.03 5.28 3.23
CA THR A 78 -2.08 4.16 3.27
C THR A 78 -0.61 4.59 3.21
N MET A 79 -0.33 5.87 2.87
CA MET A 79 1.03 6.40 2.69
C MET A 79 1.56 7.18 3.90
N ILE A 80 0.83 7.21 5.02
CA ILE A 80 1.23 7.93 6.25
C ILE A 80 2.50 7.32 6.88
N GLY A 81 3.20 8.12 7.69
CA GLY A 81 4.40 7.70 8.44
C GLY A 81 5.58 7.37 7.53
N ALA A 82 6.13 6.17 7.65
CA ALA A 82 7.27 5.71 6.84
C ALA A 82 7.00 5.66 5.33
N GLY A 83 5.72 5.69 4.92
CA GLY A 83 5.31 5.67 3.52
C GLY A 83 5.75 6.91 2.75
N ILE A 84 5.82 8.08 3.39
CA ILE A 84 6.30 9.33 2.77
C ILE A 84 7.78 9.20 2.41
N ASN A 85 8.62 8.71 3.33
CA ASN A 85 10.05 8.54 3.05
C ASN A 85 10.29 7.52 1.93
N LYS A 86 9.52 6.42 1.93
CA LYS A 86 9.59 5.45 0.84
C LYS A 86 9.20 6.07 -0.50
N PHE A 87 8.15 6.89 -0.52
CA PHE A 87 7.72 7.60 -1.73
C PHE A 87 8.83 8.52 -2.28
N LEU A 88 9.55 9.24 -1.41
CA LEU A 88 10.68 10.08 -1.83
C LEU A 88 11.78 9.26 -2.51
N VAL A 89 12.11 8.10 -1.94
CA VAL A 89 13.09 7.16 -2.53
C VAL A 89 12.58 6.61 -3.87
N ASP A 90 11.32 6.14 -3.93
CA ASP A 90 10.72 5.63 -5.17
C ASP A 90 10.76 6.67 -6.30
N VAL A 91 10.53 7.96 -5.99
CA VAL A 91 10.63 9.05 -6.98
C VAL A 91 12.08 9.30 -7.41
N ALA A 92 13.03 9.28 -6.47
CA ALA A 92 14.46 9.41 -6.80
C ALA A 92 14.91 8.28 -7.74
N ASP A 93 14.52 7.05 -7.46
CA ASP A 93 14.78 5.88 -8.31
C ASP A 93 14.17 6.03 -9.73
N LEU A 94 12.99 6.64 -9.83
CA LEU A 94 12.36 6.94 -11.13
C LEU A 94 13.14 7.99 -11.92
N VAL A 95 13.73 8.99 -11.25
CA VAL A 95 14.57 10.00 -11.88
C VAL A 95 15.91 9.38 -12.32
N GLU A 96 16.58 8.62 -11.47
CA GLU A 96 17.85 7.93 -11.80
C GLU A 96 17.68 6.93 -12.94
N SER A 97 16.58 6.17 -12.95
CA SER A 97 16.25 5.24 -14.03
C SER A 97 15.75 5.90 -15.31
N LYS A 98 15.81 7.24 -15.41
CA LYS A 98 15.38 8.05 -16.57
C LYS A 98 13.91 7.88 -16.97
N LYS A 99 13.07 7.34 -16.09
CA LYS A 99 11.62 7.23 -16.32
C LYS A 99 10.88 8.52 -16.04
N LEU A 100 11.43 9.36 -15.16
CA LEU A 100 10.88 10.64 -14.74
C LEU A 100 11.93 11.76 -14.96
N THR A 101 12.19 12.08 -16.23
CA THR A 101 13.26 13.01 -16.65
C THR A 101 12.94 14.47 -16.39
N ASP A 102 11.67 14.81 -16.22
CA ASP A 102 11.19 16.18 -16.10
C ASP A 102 11.24 16.72 -14.66
N VAL A 103 11.51 15.86 -13.69
CA VAL A 103 11.72 16.22 -12.29
C VAL A 103 13.21 16.40 -12.03
N VAL A 104 13.57 17.53 -11.44
CA VAL A 104 14.96 17.92 -11.12
C VAL A 104 15.30 17.60 -9.68
N ASP A 105 14.37 17.88 -8.76
CA ASP A 105 14.54 17.67 -7.33
C ASP A 105 13.22 17.36 -6.65
N ILE A 106 13.29 16.67 -5.51
CA ILE A 106 12.15 16.37 -4.64
C ILE A 106 12.50 16.67 -3.21
N SER A 107 11.63 17.39 -2.50
CA SER A 107 11.81 17.72 -1.10
C SER A 107 10.52 17.59 -0.30
N ASN A 108 10.64 17.13 0.95
CA ASN A 108 9.52 17.08 1.90
C ASN A 108 9.56 18.35 2.75
N GLN A 109 8.57 19.21 2.57
CA GLN A 109 8.36 20.46 3.31
C GLN A 109 7.13 20.39 4.22
N SER A 110 6.61 19.19 4.48
CA SER A 110 5.46 18.99 5.35
C SER A 110 5.75 19.46 6.77
N ASN A 111 4.77 20.13 7.39
CA ASN A 111 4.86 20.67 8.74
C ASN A 111 3.53 20.49 9.49
N LYS A 112 3.35 21.21 10.61
CA LYS A 112 2.11 21.19 11.41
C LYS A 112 0.87 21.67 10.64
N ASP A 113 1.05 22.45 9.58
CA ASP A 113 -0.04 23.01 8.77
C ASP A 113 -0.55 22.02 7.72
N GLY A 114 0.23 20.97 7.41
CA GLY A 114 -0.18 19.91 6.49
C GLY A 114 0.94 19.26 5.69
N ILE A 115 0.52 18.44 4.76
CA ILE A 115 1.41 17.75 3.79
C ILE A 115 1.83 18.75 2.71
N ARG A 116 3.13 18.83 2.46
CA ARG A 116 3.74 19.60 1.37
C ARG A 116 4.98 18.88 0.84
N ILE A 117 4.82 18.09 -0.20
CA ILE A 117 5.94 17.45 -0.90
C ILE A 117 6.11 18.19 -2.22
N VAL A 118 7.28 18.76 -2.46
CA VAL A 118 7.57 19.63 -3.60
C VAL A 118 8.47 18.92 -4.58
N LEU A 119 8.03 18.82 -5.84
CA LEU A 119 8.83 18.38 -6.98
C LEU A 119 9.17 19.60 -7.83
N GLU A 120 10.45 19.89 -7.99
CA GLU A 120 10.92 20.93 -8.91
C GLU A 120 10.98 20.37 -10.33
N LEU A 121 10.36 21.08 -11.26
CA LEU A 121 10.23 20.62 -12.64
C LEU A 121 11.24 21.30 -13.56
N ARG A 122 11.56 20.62 -14.66
CA ARG A 122 12.24 21.26 -15.80
C ARG A 122 11.28 22.21 -16.49
N LYS A 123 11.84 23.13 -17.25
CA LYS A 123 11.06 24.02 -18.10
C LYS A 123 10.30 23.21 -19.15
N ASP A 124 9.05 23.57 -19.38
CA ASP A 124 8.14 22.91 -20.33
C ASP A 124 7.87 21.42 -19.99
N ALA A 125 7.89 21.05 -18.71
CA ALA A 125 7.60 19.68 -18.25
C ALA A 125 6.13 19.32 -18.49
N ASP A 126 5.89 18.09 -18.95
CA ASP A 126 4.53 17.53 -19.09
C ASP A 126 4.01 17.08 -17.72
N ILE A 127 3.21 17.95 -17.10
CA ILE A 127 2.65 17.75 -15.75
C ILE A 127 1.73 16.52 -15.70
N ASP A 128 0.92 16.30 -16.72
CA ASP A 128 -0.05 15.21 -16.70
C ASP A 128 0.67 13.85 -16.88
N ARG A 129 1.71 13.81 -17.67
CA ARG A 129 2.60 12.65 -17.75
C ARG A 129 3.27 12.35 -16.41
N ILE A 130 3.82 13.37 -15.73
CA ILE A 130 4.43 13.22 -14.41
C ILE A 130 3.43 12.64 -13.41
N LYS A 131 2.21 13.20 -13.32
CA LYS A 131 1.13 12.70 -12.45
C LYS A 131 0.81 11.23 -12.73
N ASN A 132 0.66 10.86 -14.00
CA ASN A 132 0.36 9.49 -14.41
C ASN A 132 1.48 8.51 -14.04
N ILE A 133 2.75 8.90 -14.20
CA ILE A 133 3.89 8.09 -13.78
C ILE A 133 3.88 7.90 -12.25
N LEU A 134 3.68 8.98 -11.49
CA LEU A 134 3.64 8.94 -10.03
C LEU A 134 2.50 8.03 -9.53
N TYR A 135 1.30 8.14 -10.09
CA TYR A 135 0.18 7.26 -9.74
C TYR A 135 0.45 5.79 -10.07
N LYS A 136 1.05 5.48 -11.23
CA LYS A 136 1.29 4.08 -11.65
C LYS A 136 2.51 3.43 -11.02
N LYS A 137 3.54 4.19 -10.66
CA LYS A 137 4.83 3.65 -10.23
C LYS A 137 5.14 3.87 -8.76
N THR A 138 4.30 4.64 -8.04
CA THR A 138 4.47 4.89 -6.60
C THR A 138 3.17 4.63 -5.85
N LYS A 139 3.22 4.72 -4.52
CA LYS A 139 2.03 4.63 -3.66
C LYS A 139 1.18 5.89 -3.61
N LEU A 140 1.41 6.86 -4.50
CA LEU A 140 0.55 8.04 -4.59
C LEU A 140 -0.85 7.72 -5.14
N GLU A 141 -1.00 6.60 -5.84
CA GLU A 141 -2.25 5.87 -6.00
C GLU A 141 -2.11 4.53 -5.29
N ASP A 142 -2.99 4.24 -4.36
CA ASP A 142 -2.97 2.98 -3.62
C ASP A 142 -4.40 2.47 -3.36
N THR A 143 -4.51 1.21 -3.04
CA THR A 143 -5.78 0.56 -2.77
C THR A 143 -6.00 0.42 -1.27
N PHE A 144 -7.11 0.97 -0.77
CA PHE A 144 -7.57 0.80 0.59
C PHE A 144 -8.62 -0.31 0.65
N GLY A 145 -8.35 -1.38 1.40
CA GLY A 145 -9.32 -2.46 1.63
C GLY A 145 -10.37 -2.02 2.66
N VAL A 146 -11.64 -2.02 2.26
CA VAL A 146 -12.77 -1.77 3.16
C VAL A 146 -13.26 -3.09 3.71
N ASN A 147 -13.39 -3.16 5.04
CA ASN A 147 -14.08 -4.23 5.75
C ASN A 147 -14.79 -3.60 6.96
N MET A 148 -16.12 -3.48 6.87
CA MET A 148 -16.95 -2.88 7.89
C MET A 148 -17.26 -3.90 9.00
N LEU A 149 -16.21 -4.53 9.53
CA LEU A 149 -16.31 -5.47 10.64
C LEU A 149 -16.59 -4.70 11.94
N ALA A 150 -17.65 -5.06 12.62
CA ALA A 150 -18.04 -4.50 13.90
C ALA A 150 -18.53 -5.60 14.86
N ILE A 151 -18.64 -5.25 16.15
CA ILE A 151 -19.30 -6.12 17.14
C ILE A 151 -20.77 -5.71 17.23
N ALA A 152 -21.66 -6.55 16.73
CA ALA A 152 -23.09 -6.39 16.85
C ALA A 152 -23.64 -7.51 17.74
N ASP A 153 -24.45 -7.17 18.74
CA ASP A 153 -25.04 -8.11 19.71
C ASP A 153 -24.01 -9.08 20.34
N GLY A 154 -22.79 -8.56 20.62
CA GLY A 154 -21.70 -9.33 21.24
C GLY A 154 -20.96 -10.28 20.28
N ARG A 155 -21.20 -10.22 18.98
CA ARG A 155 -20.55 -11.05 17.95
C ARG A 155 -19.88 -10.19 16.88
N PRO A 156 -18.71 -10.59 16.37
CA PRO A 156 -18.11 -9.93 15.20
C PRO A 156 -18.94 -10.23 13.96
N GLU A 157 -19.36 -9.20 13.26
CA GLU A 157 -20.15 -9.29 12.03
C GLU A 157 -19.70 -8.21 11.04
N THR A 158 -19.62 -8.58 9.75
CA THR A 158 -19.41 -7.59 8.69
C THR A 158 -20.76 -6.97 8.33
N LEU A 159 -20.90 -5.69 8.62
CA LEU A 159 -22.15 -4.96 8.44
C LEU A 159 -22.10 -4.14 7.14
N ASN A 160 -23.23 -4.09 6.45
CA ASN A 160 -23.48 -3.09 5.41
C ASN A 160 -23.91 -1.74 6.04
N LEU A 161 -24.02 -0.69 5.23
CA LEU A 161 -24.40 0.65 5.72
C LEU A 161 -25.70 0.63 6.51
N LYS A 162 -26.75 0.01 5.98
CA LYS A 162 -28.06 -0.11 6.68
C LYS A 162 -27.95 -0.90 7.98
N GLY A 163 -27.13 -1.96 8.01
CA GLY A 163 -26.87 -2.73 9.22
C GLY A 163 -26.21 -1.87 10.30
N ILE A 164 -25.26 -1.04 9.95
CA ILE A 164 -24.62 -0.09 10.88
C ILE A 164 -25.63 0.92 11.40
N LEU A 165 -26.44 1.53 10.52
CA LEU A 165 -27.46 2.50 10.92
C LEU A 165 -28.52 1.87 11.83
N ARG A 166 -28.97 0.66 11.52
CA ARG A 166 -29.93 -0.09 12.36
C ARG A 166 -29.38 -0.34 13.76
N ASN A 167 -28.17 -0.88 13.88
CA ASN A 167 -27.56 -1.15 15.18
C ASN A 167 -27.30 0.15 15.97
N PHE A 168 -26.87 1.21 15.28
CA PHE A 168 -26.72 2.52 15.91
C PHE A 168 -28.04 3.06 16.44
N MET A 169 -29.13 2.98 15.66
CA MET A 169 -30.43 3.45 16.10
C MET A 169 -30.98 2.64 17.26
N GLU A 170 -30.82 1.31 17.24
CA GLU A 170 -31.23 0.46 18.37
C GLU A 170 -30.50 0.87 19.65
N PHE A 171 -29.20 1.10 19.57
CA PHE A 171 -28.43 1.62 20.71
C PHE A 171 -28.94 3.01 21.15
N GLN A 172 -29.24 3.92 20.23
CA GLN A 172 -29.77 5.23 20.58
C GLN A 172 -31.13 5.14 21.27
N TYR A 173 -32.01 4.23 20.84
CA TYR A 173 -33.28 4.02 21.49
C TYR A 173 -33.13 3.51 22.92
N GLN A 174 -32.33 2.47 23.13
CA GLN A 174 -32.06 1.92 24.47
C GLN A 174 -31.44 2.98 25.39
N ASN A 175 -30.53 3.79 24.87
CA ASN A 175 -29.86 4.83 25.64
C ASN A 175 -30.81 5.98 26.01
N THR A 176 -31.64 6.39 25.05
CA THR A 176 -32.65 7.42 25.25
C THR A 176 -33.72 6.96 26.23
N GLU A 177 -34.21 5.73 26.10
CA GLU A 177 -35.16 5.14 27.03
C GLU A 177 -34.61 5.08 28.46
N ARG A 178 -33.37 4.63 28.62
CA ARG A 178 -32.69 4.62 29.93
C ARG A 178 -32.54 6.02 30.50
N LYS A 179 -32.11 7.00 29.70
CA LYS A 179 -31.96 8.41 30.09
C LYS A 179 -33.28 8.97 30.64
N TYR A 180 -34.35 8.80 29.86
CA TYR A 180 -35.63 9.41 30.24
C TYR A 180 -36.34 8.64 31.35
N ASN A 181 -36.16 7.34 31.54
CA ASN A 181 -36.65 6.59 32.68
C ASN A 181 -35.99 7.11 34.00
N VAL A 182 -34.68 7.31 34.01
CA VAL A 182 -33.98 7.85 35.18
C VAL A 182 -34.40 9.29 35.47
N LEU A 183 -34.59 10.12 34.44
CA LEU A 183 -35.07 11.48 34.60
C LEU A 183 -36.52 11.53 35.11
N LEU A 184 -37.37 10.65 34.61
CA LEU A 184 -38.76 10.51 35.02
C LEU A 184 -38.84 10.08 36.49
N GLU A 185 -38.08 9.10 36.91
CA GLU A 185 -38.02 8.64 38.31
C GLU A 185 -37.62 9.80 39.26
N LYS A 186 -36.60 10.56 38.90
CA LYS A 186 -36.18 11.74 39.70
C LYS A 186 -37.27 12.81 39.81
N GLU A 187 -37.98 13.08 38.71
CA GLU A 187 -39.06 14.09 38.76
C GLU A 187 -40.30 13.54 39.46
N LEU A 188 -40.55 12.25 39.45
CA LEU A 188 -41.63 11.60 40.23
C LEU A 188 -41.32 11.66 41.73
N ASP A 189 -40.08 11.35 42.16
CA ASP A 189 -39.64 11.49 43.55
C ASP A 189 -39.78 12.95 44.03
N LYS A 190 -39.37 13.91 43.16
CA LYS A 190 -39.51 15.33 43.41
C LYS A 190 -40.97 15.75 43.56
N LYS A 191 -41.84 15.28 42.65
CA LYS A 191 -43.28 15.49 42.69
C LYS A 191 -43.88 15.03 44.00
N GLU A 192 -43.56 13.76 44.43
CA GLU A 192 -44.02 13.21 45.70
C GLU A 192 -43.71 14.12 46.88
N ILE A 193 -42.46 14.63 46.99
CA ILE A 193 -42.04 15.52 48.04
C ILE A 193 -42.78 16.88 47.96
N GLN A 194 -42.89 17.48 46.77
CA GLN A 194 -43.57 18.74 46.57
C GLN A 194 -45.06 18.66 46.92
N GLU A 195 -45.76 17.62 46.54
CA GLU A 195 -47.17 17.40 46.90
C GLU A 195 -47.34 17.28 48.41
N GLY A 196 -46.42 16.58 49.08
CA GLY A 196 -46.44 16.50 50.55
C GLY A 196 -46.19 17.85 51.23
N LEU A 197 -45.25 18.67 50.74
CA LEU A 197 -44.98 19.98 51.28
C LEU A 197 -46.13 20.98 51.02
N ILE A 198 -46.78 20.94 49.87
CA ILE A 198 -47.98 21.78 49.58
C ILE A 198 -49.09 21.40 50.49
N ALA A 199 -49.43 20.09 50.60
CA ALA A 199 -50.47 19.62 51.53
C ALA A 199 -50.16 19.96 53.00
N ALA A 200 -48.90 19.93 53.39
CA ALA A 200 -48.45 20.36 54.72
C ALA A 200 -48.67 21.86 54.98
N CYS A 201 -48.48 22.71 53.96
CA CYS A 201 -48.75 24.14 54.06
C CYS A 201 -50.25 24.42 54.31
N ASP A 202 -51.16 23.64 53.71
CA ASP A 202 -52.59 23.79 53.87
C ASP A 202 -53.07 23.40 55.28
N CYS A 203 -52.35 22.52 55.98
CA CYS A 203 -52.68 22.04 57.32
C CYS A 203 -51.56 22.42 58.36
N ILE A 204 -50.87 23.52 58.20
CA ILE A 204 -49.66 23.84 58.95
C ILE A 204 -49.88 23.92 60.42
N ASP A 205 -51.01 24.52 60.89
CA ASP A 205 -51.34 24.63 62.30
C ASP A 205 -51.46 23.25 62.96
N LEU A 206 -52.04 22.28 62.27
CA LEU A 206 -52.10 20.88 62.71
C LEU A 206 -50.71 20.26 62.81
N ILE A 207 -49.82 20.51 61.85
CA ILE A 207 -48.44 19.98 61.86
C ILE A 207 -47.67 20.61 63.02
N ILE A 208 -47.78 21.90 63.23
CA ILE A 208 -47.17 22.58 64.40
C ILE A 208 -47.68 22.00 65.72
N ALA A 209 -48.97 21.73 65.82
CA ALA A 209 -49.55 21.10 67.00
C ALA A 209 -49.02 19.67 67.23
N ILE A 210 -48.89 18.87 66.20
CA ILE A 210 -48.26 17.52 66.21
C ILE A 210 -46.80 17.62 66.70
N LEU A 211 -45.99 18.55 66.14
CA LEU A 211 -44.59 18.69 66.49
C LEU A 211 -44.43 19.13 67.98
N ARG A 212 -45.26 20.07 68.44
CA ARG A 212 -45.23 20.57 69.84
C ARG A 212 -45.77 19.50 70.82
N GLY A 213 -46.66 18.62 70.42
CA GLY A 213 -47.23 17.55 71.24
C GLY A 213 -46.39 16.26 71.24
N SER A 214 -45.47 16.09 70.30
CA SER A 214 -44.64 14.91 70.20
C SER A 214 -43.44 14.94 71.12
N LYS A 215 -43.07 13.76 71.68
CA LYS A 215 -41.85 13.66 72.55
C LYS A 215 -40.56 13.54 71.72
N ASN A 216 -40.63 13.04 70.55
CA ASN A 216 -39.49 12.82 69.61
C ASN A 216 -39.95 12.85 68.19
N LEU A 217 -38.98 12.91 67.23
CA LEU A 217 -39.23 12.92 65.76
C LEU A 217 -39.89 11.63 65.26
N LYS A 218 -39.66 10.51 65.93
CA LYS A 218 -40.24 9.22 65.52
C LYS A 218 -41.76 9.22 65.71
N ASP A 219 -42.23 9.73 66.86
CA ASP A 219 -43.65 9.83 67.15
C ASP A 219 -44.33 10.86 66.24
N ALA A 220 -43.70 12.00 65.97
CA ALA A 220 -44.22 12.98 65.05
C ALA A 220 -44.32 12.35 63.62
N LYS A 221 -43.29 11.62 63.17
CA LYS A 221 -43.29 10.92 61.87
C LYS A 221 -44.36 9.83 61.78
N ALA A 222 -44.55 9.03 62.88
CA ALA A 222 -45.59 8.03 62.95
C ALA A 222 -46.99 8.63 62.81
N CYS A 223 -47.24 9.78 63.46
CA CYS A 223 -48.48 10.52 63.29
C CYS A 223 -48.69 11.03 61.86
N LEU A 224 -47.68 11.62 61.24
CA LEU A 224 -47.79 12.14 59.87
C LEU A 224 -48.03 11.00 58.85
N VAL A 225 -47.43 9.81 59.05
CA VAL A 225 -47.53 8.69 58.10
C VAL A 225 -48.77 7.83 58.32
N ASN A 226 -49.09 7.51 59.57
CA ASN A 226 -50.12 6.51 59.92
C ASN A 226 -51.28 7.09 60.71
N GLY A 227 -51.30 8.42 61.00
CA GLY A 227 -52.29 9.01 61.89
C GLY A 227 -52.18 8.54 63.34
N ASP A 228 -50.99 8.02 63.78
CA ASP A 228 -50.81 7.47 65.14
C ASP A 228 -50.62 8.63 66.13
N ILE A 229 -51.67 8.86 66.97
CA ILE A 229 -51.70 9.92 67.96
C ILE A 229 -51.35 9.41 69.35
N SER A 230 -51.04 8.15 69.58
CA SER A 230 -50.87 7.50 70.90
C SER A 230 -49.86 8.20 71.80
N ASN A 231 -48.83 8.79 71.22
CA ASN A 231 -47.75 9.49 71.97
C ASN A 231 -47.74 11.01 71.75
N ILE A 232 -48.89 11.64 71.35
CA ILE A 232 -48.97 13.08 71.03
C ILE A 232 -49.97 13.71 71.98
N HIS A 233 -49.55 14.80 72.61
CA HIS A 233 -50.39 15.61 73.51
C HIS A 233 -50.88 16.89 72.84
N PHE A 234 -52.12 16.86 72.33
CA PHE A 234 -52.71 18.04 71.72
C PHE A 234 -53.21 19.01 72.79
N LYS A 235 -52.96 20.34 72.62
CA LYS A 235 -53.42 21.40 73.46
C LYS A 235 -54.73 22.07 73.01
N VAL A 236 -55.10 21.82 71.75
CA VAL A 236 -56.29 22.37 71.08
C VAL A 236 -57.25 21.24 70.72
N ALA A 237 -58.50 21.38 71.14
CA ALA A 237 -59.55 20.42 70.88
C ALA A 237 -59.86 20.39 69.35
N GLY A 238 -60.06 19.18 68.77
CA GLY A 238 -60.38 18.96 67.35
C GLY A 238 -59.21 18.52 66.50
N PHE A 239 -57.94 18.85 66.84
CA PHE A 239 -56.78 18.43 66.07
C PHE A 239 -56.48 16.90 66.10
N GLU A 240 -56.99 16.20 67.11
CA GLU A 240 -56.87 14.77 67.28
C GLU A 240 -57.58 14.00 66.15
N GLU A 241 -58.76 14.43 65.75
CA GLU A 241 -59.54 13.78 64.69
C GLU A 241 -58.96 14.07 63.30
N ASP A 242 -58.39 15.23 63.07
CA ASP A 242 -57.75 15.60 61.79
C ASP A 242 -56.37 14.95 61.66
N ALA A 243 -55.62 14.82 62.81
CA ALA A 243 -54.35 14.09 62.81
C ALA A 243 -54.47 12.62 62.43
N LYS A 244 -55.58 11.94 62.87
CA LYS A 244 -55.84 10.55 62.48
C LYS A 244 -56.07 10.36 60.99
N LYS A 245 -56.45 11.40 60.25
CA LYS A 245 -56.70 11.36 58.78
C LYS A 245 -55.43 11.60 57.97
N LEU A 246 -54.29 11.92 58.59
CA LEU A 246 -53.05 12.17 57.88
C LEU A 246 -52.45 10.84 57.37
N HIS A 247 -52.06 10.83 56.08
CA HIS A 247 -51.45 9.68 55.39
C HIS A 247 -50.35 10.13 54.45
N PHE A 248 -49.35 10.87 54.98
CA PHE A 248 -48.17 11.24 54.20
C PHE A 248 -47.27 10.03 53.98
N THR A 249 -46.57 9.98 52.86
CA THR A 249 -45.51 8.96 52.66
C THR A 249 -44.35 9.18 53.62
N GLY A 250 -43.54 8.17 53.86
CA GLY A 250 -42.35 8.29 54.71
C GLY A 250 -41.35 9.35 54.23
N ARG A 251 -41.28 9.58 52.92
CA ARG A 251 -40.46 10.61 52.26
C ARG A 251 -41.08 12.01 52.50
N GLN A 252 -42.37 12.15 52.29
CA GLN A 252 -43.09 13.40 52.52
C GLN A 252 -42.97 13.81 54.01
N ALA A 253 -43.23 12.88 54.92
CA ALA A 253 -43.13 13.15 56.36
C ALA A 253 -41.70 13.59 56.76
N SER A 254 -40.66 12.98 56.21
CA SER A 254 -39.28 13.42 56.45
C SER A 254 -39.03 14.84 55.95
N ALA A 255 -39.47 15.15 54.70
CA ALA A 255 -39.32 16.49 54.11
C ALA A 255 -40.10 17.57 54.89
N ILE A 256 -41.30 17.22 55.39
CA ILE A 256 -42.10 18.11 56.24
C ILE A 256 -41.38 18.40 57.57
N LEU A 257 -40.81 17.40 58.22
CA LEU A 257 -40.07 17.54 59.47
C LEU A 257 -38.77 18.34 59.34
N GLU A 258 -38.17 18.34 58.15
CA GLU A 258 -36.95 19.09 57.80
C GLU A 258 -37.27 20.50 57.26
N MET A 259 -38.55 20.84 57.08
CA MET A 259 -38.96 22.11 56.48
C MET A 259 -38.62 23.28 57.40
N ARG A 260 -37.96 24.28 56.82
CA ARG A 260 -37.61 25.52 57.56
C ARG A 260 -38.81 26.45 57.64
N LEU A 261 -39.02 27.11 58.79
CA LEU A 261 -40.17 27.95 59.03
C LEU A 261 -40.37 29.09 58.03
N TYR A 262 -39.31 29.64 57.41
CA TYR A 262 -39.46 30.68 56.42
C TYR A 262 -40.13 30.21 55.14
N LYS A 263 -40.14 28.88 54.86
CA LYS A 263 -40.83 28.31 53.74
C LYS A 263 -42.35 28.42 53.81
N LEU A 264 -42.88 28.81 54.95
CA LEU A 264 -44.29 29.06 55.17
C LEU A 264 -44.73 30.50 54.78
N ILE A 265 -43.81 31.32 54.33
CA ILE A 265 -44.13 32.64 53.81
C ILE A 265 -44.86 32.52 52.47
N GLY A 266 -45.95 33.24 52.25
CA GLY A 266 -46.80 33.10 51.07
C GLY A 266 -46.06 33.17 49.73
N LEU A 267 -45.00 33.98 49.63
CA LEU A 267 -44.16 34.02 48.42
C LEU A 267 -43.40 32.71 48.17
N GLU A 268 -42.95 32.04 49.23
CA GLU A 268 -42.25 30.75 49.12
C GLU A 268 -43.21 29.60 48.73
N ILE A 269 -44.46 29.64 49.23
CA ILE A 269 -45.50 28.68 48.84
C ILE A 269 -45.82 28.84 47.36
N LEU A 270 -45.99 30.08 46.87
CA LEU A 270 -46.21 30.32 45.42
C LEU A 270 -45.01 29.86 44.57
N ALA A 271 -43.79 29.99 45.07
CA ALA A 271 -42.60 29.50 44.41
C ALA A 271 -42.61 27.97 44.35
N LEU A 272 -42.97 27.29 45.45
CA LEU A 272 -43.11 25.83 45.50
C LEU A 272 -44.19 25.30 44.53
N GLU A 273 -45.34 25.96 44.48
CA GLU A 273 -46.39 25.62 43.52
C GLU A 273 -45.96 25.81 42.06
N LYS A 274 -45.20 26.88 41.78
CA LYS A 274 -44.63 27.11 40.44
C LYS A 274 -43.67 25.99 40.07
N GLU A 275 -42.76 25.63 40.98
CA GLU A 275 -41.80 24.54 40.78
C GLU A 275 -42.51 23.19 40.56
N HIS A 276 -43.59 22.94 41.35
CA HIS A 276 -44.41 21.73 41.15
C HIS A 276 -45.05 21.68 39.77
N ARG A 277 -45.61 22.80 39.27
CA ARG A 277 -46.14 22.88 37.90
C ARG A 277 -45.08 22.60 36.84
N GLU A 278 -43.85 23.07 37.05
CA GLU A 278 -42.71 22.76 36.14
C GLU A 278 -42.33 21.28 36.18
N THR A 279 -42.31 20.69 37.39
CA THR A 279 -42.09 19.24 37.59
C THR A 279 -43.15 18.40 36.85
N LEU A 280 -44.43 18.77 36.97
CA LEU A 280 -45.53 18.09 36.26
C LEU A 280 -45.40 18.20 34.73
N LYS A 281 -44.95 19.34 34.21
CA LYS A 281 -44.69 19.52 32.77
C LYS A 281 -43.60 18.57 32.29
N LYS A 282 -42.48 18.50 33.04
CA LYS A 282 -41.37 17.58 32.72
C LYS A 282 -41.79 16.10 32.74
N ILE A 283 -42.57 15.71 33.77
CA ILE A 283 -43.11 14.36 33.88
C ILE A 283 -43.98 14.04 32.65
N ALA A 284 -44.86 14.95 32.25
CA ALA A 284 -45.70 14.77 31.07
C ALA A 284 -44.87 14.65 29.78
N GLU A 285 -43.84 15.50 29.64
CA GLU A 285 -42.89 15.46 28.51
C GLU A 285 -42.15 14.12 28.45
N TYR A 286 -41.53 13.69 29.58
CA TYR A 286 -40.76 12.45 29.61
C TYR A 286 -41.65 11.22 29.35
N LYS A 287 -42.86 11.17 29.88
CA LYS A 287 -43.84 10.14 29.57
C LYS A 287 -44.24 10.13 28.10
N LYS A 288 -44.37 11.32 27.48
CA LYS A 288 -44.66 11.44 26.05
C LYS A 288 -43.52 10.89 25.18
N ILE A 289 -42.25 11.19 25.59
CA ILE A 289 -41.05 10.68 24.90
C ILE A 289 -40.97 9.17 25.00
N LEU A 290 -41.18 8.61 26.19
CA LEU A 290 -41.13 7.17 26.44
C LEU A 290 -42.31 6.42 25.81
N GLY A 291 -43.46 7.04 25.67
CA GLY A 291 -44.69 6.44 25.13
C GLY A 291 -44.83 6.52 23.61
N SER A 292 -43.95 7.25 22.89
CA SER A 292 -44.09 7.44 21.44
C SER A 292 -42.74 7.39 20.72
N ARG A 293 -42.59 6.38 19.84
CA ARG A 293 -41.41 6.24 19.01
C ARG A 293 -41.16 7.48 18.12
N ALA A 294 -42.22 8.06 17.59
CA ALA A 294 -42.12 9.27 16.77
C ALA A 294 -41.56 10.47 17.56
N VAL A 295 -41.99 10.64 18.82
CA VAL A 295 -41.47 11.70 19.69
C VAL A 295 -40.03 11.42 20.06
N MET A 296 -39.68 10.17 20.38
CA MET A 296 -38.30 9.76 20.67
C MET A 296 -37.38 9.97 19.46
N ASN A 297 -37.84 9.66 18.25
CA ASN A 297 -37.12 9.96 17.01
C ASN A 297 -36.80 11.45 16.88
N GLN A 298 -37.77 12.32 17.19
CA GLN A 298 -37.55 13.77 17.12
C GLN A 298 -36.48 14.22 18.13
N VAL A 299 -36.52 13.72 19.36
CA VAL A 299 -35.50 14.01 20.38
C VAL A 299 -34.11 13.57 19.91
N ILE A 300 -33.97 12.36 19.36
CA ILE A 300 -32.69 11.88 18.82
C ILE A 300 -32.22 12.76 17.67
N LYS A 301 -33.10 13.19 16.76
CA LYS A 301 -32.75 14.11 15.67
C LYS A 301 -32.26 15.46 16.20
N ASP A 302 -32.93 16.01 17.21
CA ASP A 302 -32.57 17.29 17.81
C ASP A 302 -31.20 17.21 18.51
N ASP A 303 -30.95 16.13 19.26
CA ASP A 303 -29.65 15.84 19.89
C ASP A 303 -28.53 15.73 18.81
N LEU A 304 -28.78 15.01 17.70
CA LEU A 304 -27.83 14.88 16.59
C LEU A 304 -27.59 16.22 15.87
N ALA A 305 -28.63 17.03 15.70
CA ALA A 305 -28.50 18.35 15.09
C ALA A 305 -27.64 19.28 15.95
N ALA A 306 -27.82 19.25 17.27
CA ALA A 306 -27.01 20.03 18.21
C ALA A 306 -25.52 19.62 18.14
N ILE A 307 -25.23 18.32 18.15
CA ILE A 307 -23.87 17.80 18.01
C ILE A 307 -23.27 18.20 16.67
N LYS A 308 -24.06 18.13 15.57
CA LYS A 308 -23.60 18.56 14.25
C LYS A 308 -23.24 20.04 14.24
N ALA A 309 -24.06 20.90 14.84
CA ALA A 309 -23.80 22.35 14.89
C ALA A 309 -22.48 22.70 15.62
N GLU A 310 -22.14 21.92 16.64
CA GLU A 310 -20.92 22.15 17.46
C GLU A 310 -19.66 21.54 16.82
N PHE A 311 -19.75 20.34 16.23
CA PHE A 311 -18.56 19.53 15.86
C PHE A 311 -18.42 19.28 14.36
N ALA A 312 -19.32 19.78 13.50
CA ALA A 312 -19.20 19.51 12.07
C ALA A 312 -17.96 20.17 11.45
N ILE A 313 -17.20 19.37 10.74
CA ILE A 313 -16.07 19.81 9.93
C ILE A 313 -16.34 19.49 8.44
N PRO A 314 -15.85 20.32 7.51
CA PRO A 314 -16.01 20.04 6.08
C PRO A 314 -15.27 18.75 5.68
N ARG A 315 -15.82 18.01 4.71
CA ARG A 315 -15.21 16.85 4.11
C ARG A 315 -13.86 17.23 3.47
N ARG A 316 -12.85 16.42 3.67
CA ARG A 316 -11.52 16.58 3.08
C ARG A 316 -11.36 15.77 1.80
N THR A 317 -11.75 14.49 1.81
CA THR A 317 -11.57 13.57 0.68
C THR A 317 -12.56 13.89 -0.44
N ARG A 318 -12.07 14.07 -1.66
CA ARG A 318 -12.88 14.20 -2.87
C ARG A 318 -13.29 12.82 -3.38
N ILE A 319 -14.41 12.76 -4.08
CA ILE A 319 -14.95 11.51 -4.63
C ILE A 319 -15.24 11.74 -6.11
N GLU A 320 -14.57 10.99 -6.97
CA GLU A 320 -14.63 11.13 -8.43
C GLU A 320 -14.57 9.74 -9.07
N ASP A 321 -15.07 9.60 -10.29
CA ASP A 321 -14.68 8.49 -11.15
C ASP A 321 -13.47 8.97 -11.98
N GLY A 322 -12.28 8.67 -11.48
CA GLY A 322 -11.03 9.01 -12.15
C GLY A 322 -10.79 8.10 -13.35
N ALA A 323 -10.44 8.67 -14.50
CA ALA A 323 -9.85 7.88 -15.58
C ALA A 323 -8.65 7.07 -15.03
N GLU A 324 -8.49 5.82 -15.46
CA GLU A 324 -7.30 5.07 -15.13
C GLU A 324 -6.07 5.88 -15.57
N ALA A 325 -5.10 6.01 -14.66
CA ALA A 325 -3.84 6.64 -15.01
C ALA A 325 -3.20 5.84 -16.15
N VAL A 326 -3.20 6.39 -17.36
CA VAL A 326 -2.59 5.75 -18.53
C VAL A 326 -1.11 6.09 -18.52
N TYR A 327 -0.29 5.14 -18.14
CA TYR A 327 1.14 5.21 -18.35
C TYR A 327 1.43 4.72 -19.77
N VAL A 328 1.61 5.65 -20.69
CA VAL A 328 2.25 5.35 -21.97
C VAL A 328 3.74 5.29 -21.65
N GLU A 329 4.30 4.09 -21.59
CA GLU A 329 5.75 3.92 -21.62
C GLU A 329 6.22 4.64 -22.88
N ASN A 330 7.16 5.59 -22.78
CA ASN A 330 7.77 6.13 -23.97
C ASN A 330 8.23 4.93 -24.79
N GLU A 331 7.67 4.74 -25.97
CA GLU A 331 8.24 3.84 -26.94
C GLU A 331 9.68 4.31 -27.12
N ILE A 332 10.61 3.56 -26.53
CA ILE A 332 12.03 3.80 -26.75
C ILE A 332 12.21 3.62 -28.23
N SER A 333 12.48 4.69 -28.95
CA SER A 333 12.75 4.57 -30.38
C SER A 333 13.86 3.55 -30.54
N VAL A 334 13.51 2.41 -31.15
CA VAL A 334 14.47 1.33 -31.38
C VAL A 334 15.48 1.84 -32.39
N GLN A 335 16.74 1.90 -31.99
CA GLN A 335 17.85 2.38 -32.81
C GLN A 335 18.94 1.31 -32.88
N GLU A 336 19.54 1.16 -34.06
CA GLU A 336 20.75 0.37 -34.21
C GLU A 336 21.94 1.13 -33.64
N VAL A 337 22.66 0.48 -32.74
CA VAL A 337 23.86 0.99 -32.08
C VAL A 337 24.96 -0.05 -32.13
N VAL A 338 26.19 0.37 -31.91
CA VAL A 338 27.32 -0.56 -31.84
C VAL A 338 27.94 -0.47 -30.45
N PHE A 339 27.88 -1.60 -29.73
CA PHE A 339 28.61 -1.75 -28.49
C PHE A 339 30.09 -1.94 -28.80
N VAL A 340 30.94 -1.20 -28.08
CA VAL A 340 32.38 -1.33 -28.18
C VAL A 340 33.00 -1.44 -26.79
N MET A 341 34.04 -2.29 -26.67
CA MET A 341 34.79 -2.44 -25.42
C MET A 341 36.28 -2.55 -25.74
N ASP A 342 37.10 -1.75 -25.05
CA ASP A 342 38.53 -1.77 -25.19
C ASP A 342 39.20 -2.88 -24.36
N ARG A 343 40.52 -3.04 -24.52
CA ARG A 343 41.33 -4.03 -23.79
C ARG A 343 41.38 -3.83 -22.26
N PHE A 344 40.96 -2.65 -21.79
CA PHE A 344 40.92 -2.31 -20.36
C PHE A 344 39.53 -2.50 -19.76
N GLY A 345 38.56 -2.98 -20.54
CA GLY A 345 37.18 -3.21 -20.11
C GLY A 345 36.31 -1.96 -20.09
N TYR A 346 36.72 -0.84 -20.69
CA TYR A 346 35.85 0.33 -20.85
C TYR A 346 34.92 0.13 -22.04
N CYS A 347 33.63 0.31 -21.79
CA CYS A 347 32.61 0.10 -22.81
C CYS A 347 31.71 1.32 -22.99
N LYS A 348 31.14 1.44 -24.18
CA LYS A 348 30.18 2.46 -24.59
C LYS A 348 29.37 2.00 -25.78
N LEU A 349 28.28 2.71 -26.07
CA LEU A 349 27.54 2.58 -27.32
C LEU A 349 27.96 3.68 -28.29
N LEU A 350 28.20 3.33 -29.54
CA LEU A 350 28.38 4.26 -30.65
C LEU A 350 27.14 4.23 -31.54
N ASP A 351 26.79 5.39 -32.11
CA ASP A 351 25.79 5.42 -33.17
C ASP A 351 26.28 4.65 -34.40
N LYS A 352 25.39 3.93 -35.07
CA LYS A 352 25.70 3.18 -36.28
C LYS A 352 26.48 4.01 -37.31
N SER A 353 26.02 5.23 -37.57
CA SER A 353 26.67 6.13 -38.53
C SER A 353 28.10 6.59 -38.12
N THR A 354 28.36 6.67 -36.82
CA THR A 354 29.69 6.98 -36.28
C THR A 354 30.62 5.79 -36.44
N TYR A 355 30.14 4.58 -36.18
CA TYR A 355 30.89 3.35 -36.38
C TYR A 355 31.22 3.12 -37.85
N GLU A 356 30.24 3.19 -38.76
CA GLU A 356 30.45 2.96 -40.20
C GLU A 356 31.50 3.92 -40.82
N ARG A 357 31.57 5.16 -40.36
CA ARG A 357 32.58 6.14 -40.81
C ARG A 357 33.98 5.88 -40.27
N ASN A 358 34.13 5.11 -39.20
CA ASN A 358 35.40 4.88 -38.50
C ASN A 358 35.66 3.39 -38.25
N GLN A 359 35.02 2.51 -39.03
CA GLN A 359 34.99 1.07 -38.78
C GLN A 359 36.39 0.49 -38.61
N GLU A 360 37.31 0.76 -39.52
CA GLU A 360 38.67 0.21 -39.49
C GLU A 360 39.43 0.58 -38.20
N THR A 361 39.27 1.84 -37.76
CA THR A 361 39.88 2.30 -36.51
C THR A 361 39.25 1.62 -35.29
N VAL A 362 37.91 1.52 -35.26
CA VAL A 362 37.20 0.91 -34.14
C VAL A 362 37.52 -0.60 -34.03
N ASP A 363 37.50 -1.32 -35.15
CA ASP A 363 37.78 -2.77 -35.18
C ASP A 363 39.24 -3.07 -34.82
N THR A 364 40.17 -2.10 -34.99
CA THR A 364 41.58 -2.24 -34.60
C THR A 364 41.81 -1.91 -33.12
N GLU A 365 41.16 -0.88 -32.60
CA GLU A 365 41.38 -0.40 -31.23
C GLU A 365 40.53 -1.12 -30.17
N GLN A 366 39.37 -1.67 -30.56
CA GLN A 366 38.44 -2.32 -29.62
C GLN A 366 38.57 -3.85 -29.69
N VAL A 367 38.54 -4.48 -28.51
CA VAL A 367 38.62 -5.95 -28.41
C VAL A 367 37.27 -6.60 -28.70
N HIS A 368 36.18 -5.94 -28.33
CA HIS A 368 34.85 -6.42 -28.60
C HIS A 368 34.03 -5.34 -29.30
N VAL A 369 33.49 -5.70 -30.45
CA VAL A 369 32.60 -4.85 -31.25
C VAL A 369 31.35 -5.68 -31.55
N LEU A 370 30.17 -5.19 -31.15
CA LEU A 370 28.91 -5.89 -31.32
C LEU A 370 27.82 -4.95 -31.81
N ARG A 371 27.26 -5.24 -33.00
CA ARG A 371 26.09 -4.53 -33.52
C ARG A 371 24.84 -5.00 -32.78
N CYS A 372 24.09 -4.09 -32.21
CA CYS A 372 22.90 -4.41 -31.42
C CYS A 372 21.84 -3.31 -31.53
N LEU A 373 20.67 -3.56 -31.01
CA LEU A 373 19.67 -2.51 -30.77
C LEU A 373 19.90 -1.88 -29.40
N ASN A 374 19.56 -0.61 -29.25
CA ASN A 374 19.59 0.06 -27.94
C ASN A 374 18.70 -0.60 -26.89
N THR A 375 17.77 -1.46 -27.32
CA THR A 375 16.85 -2.24 -26.47
C THR A 375 17.35 -3.65 -26.18
N ASP A 376 18.44 -4.10 -26.79
CA ASP A 376 18.99 -5.44 -26.59
C ASP A 376 19.61 -5.62 -25.20
N LYS A 377 19.79 -6.89 -24.79
CA LYS A 377 20.62 -7.27 -23.65
C LYS A 377 21.93 -7.83 -24.19
N ILE A 378 23.03 -7.26 -23.75
CA ILE A 378 24.38 -7.75 -24.03
C ILE A 378 24.65 -8.92 -23.09
N CYS A 379 25.13 -10.04 -23.66
CA CYS A 379 25.38 -11.31 -22.97
C CYS A 379 26.88 -11.63 -22.98
N LEU A 380 27.47 -11.81 -21.81
CA LEU A 380 28.86 -12.20 -21.61
C LEU A 380 28.90 -13.59 -20.95
N PHE A 381 29.39 -14.58 -21.68
CA PHE A 381 29.69 -15.91 -21.12
C PHE A 381 31.15 -15.93 -20.70
N THR A 382 31.41 -16.34 -19.47
CA THR A 382 32.76 -16.26 -18.87
C THR A 382 33.37 -17.62 -18.58
N SER A 383 34.69 -17.63 -18.42
CA SER A 383 35.45 -18.82 -18.02
C SER A 383 35.01 -19.43 -16.69
N ALA A 384 34.38 -18.64 -15.81
CA ALA A 384 33.77 -19.12 -14.58
C ALA A 384 32.45 -19.90 -14.80
N GLY A 385 32.01 -20.06 -16.06
CA GLY A 385 30.76 -20.73 -16.38
C GLY A 385 29.52 -19.92 -16.04
N VAL A 386 29.62 -18.61 -16.01
CA VAL A 386 28.56 -17.66 -15.70
C VAL A 386 28.19 -16.85 -16.94
N LEU A 387 26.90 -16.53 -17.06
CA LEU A 387 26.38 -15.54 -17.99
C LEU A 387 26.09 -14.24 -17.23
N HIS A 388 26.68 -13.14 -17.66
CA HIS A 388 26.35 -11.78 -17.24
C HIS A 388 25.51 -11.10 -18.33
N GLN A 389 24.44 -10.41 -17.93
CA GLN A 389 23.57 -9.66 -18.86
C GLN A 389 23.53 -8.19 -18.49
N ILE A 390 23.73 -7.32 -19.49
CA ILE A 390 23.69 -5.86 -19.38
C ILE A 390 22.66 -5.34 -20.37
N LYS A 391 21.74 -4.49 -19.95
CA LYS A 391 20.83 -3.83 -20.89
C LYS A 391 21.61 -2.78 -21.68
N ALA A 392 21.47 -2.75 -22.98
CA ALA A 392 22.10 -1.73 -23.82
C ALA A 392 21.74 -0.31 -23.37
N LEU A 393 20.51 -0.08 -22.89
CA LEU A 393 20.05 1.19 -22.34
C LEU A 393 20.84 1.66 -21.09
N ASP A 394 21.42 0.74 -20.33
CA ASP A 394 22.22 1.08 -19.14
C ASP A 394 23.66 1.50 -19.52
N ILE A 395 24.06 1.28 -20.79
CA ILE A 395 25.41 1.61 -21.29
C ILE A 395 25.39 3.03 -21.84
N PRO A 396 26.34 3.89 -21.46
CA PRO A 396 26.37 5.26 -21.95
C PRO A 396 26.65 5.33 -23.46
N SER A 397 25.86 6.13 -24.18
CA SER A 397 26.18 6.51 -25.55
C SER A 397 27.28 7.56 -25.55
N GLY A 398 28.29 7.39 -26.38
CA GLY A 398 29.45 8.27 -26.42
C GLY A 398 29.97 8.54 -27.85
N LYS A 399 30.82 9.53 -27.96
CA LYS A 399 31.60 9.81 -29.18
C LYS A 399 32.80 8.87 -29.24
N LEU A 400 33.45 8.78 -30.42
CA LEU A 400 34.62 7.91 -30.61
C LEU A 400 35.73 8.15 -29.57
N ARG A 401 35.97 9.40 -29.20
CA ARG A 401 37.02 9.80 -28.25
C ARG A 401 36.65 9.65 -26.76
N ASP A 402 35.40 9.40 -26.46
CA ASP A 402 34.96 9.23 -25.07
C ASP A 402 35.46 7.90 -24.54
N LYS A 403 35.91 7.88 -23.30
CA LYS A 403 36.47 6.66 -22.67
C LYS A 403 35.42 5.60 -22.37
N GLY A 404 34.17 6.02 -22.13
CA GLY A 404 33.08 5.11 -21.67
C GLY A 404 33.17 4.80 -20.18
N VAL A 405 32.56 3.70 -19.76
CA VAL A 405 32.53 3.23 -18.37
C VAL A 405 33.09 1.81 -18.27
N PRO A 406 33.71 1.44 -17.13
CA PRO A 406 34.13 0.05 -16.92
C PRO A 406 32.92 -0.88 -16.94
N ILE A 407 33.04 -2.01 -17.63
CA ILE A 407 31.96 -3.01 -17.71
C ILE A 407 31.61 -3.61 -16.36
N GLU A 408 32.55 -3.64 -15.42
CA GLU A 408 32.38 -4.06 -14.03
C GLU A 408 31.39 -3.16 -13.28
N ASN A 409 31.24 -1.90 -13.65
CA ASN A 409 30.26 -0.98 -13.07
C ASN A 409 28.81 -1.26 -13.53
N LEU A 410 28.67 -1.96 -14.67
CA LEU A 410 27.37 -2.30 -15.26
C LEU A 410 26.93 -3.73 -14.97
N SER A 411 27.85 -4.59 -14.54
CA SER A 411 27.63 -6.01 -14.26
C SER A 411 28.41 -6.48 -13.04
N LYS A 412 28.21 -7.73 -12.62
CA LYS A 412 29.04 -8.39 -11.61
C LYS A 412 30.22 -9.17 -12.21
N TYR A 413 30.58 -8.85 -13.45
CA TYR A 413 31.75 -9.43 -14.12
C TYR A 413 33.03 -8.97 -13.40
N ASP A 414 33.93 -9.89 -13.15
CA ASP A 414 35.24 -9.63 -12.56
C ASP A 414 36.36 -9.96 -13.56
N GLY A 415 36.79 -8.96 -14.30
CA GLY A 415 37.83 -9.10 -15.33
C GLY A 415 39.20 -9.53 -14.81
N ARG A 416 39.41 -9.59 -13.48
CA ARG A 416 40.66 -10.10 -12.87
C ARG A 416 40.64 -11.63 -12.75
N ASN A 417 39.46 -12.21 -12.52
CA ASN A 417 39.31 -13.64 -12.25
C ASN A 417 38.60 -14.40 -13.37
N GLU A 418 37.98 -13.67 -14.32
CA GLU A 418 37.20 -14.29 -15.38
C GLU A 418 37.64 -13.74 -16.75
N THR A 419 37.59 -14.61 -17.77
CA THR A 419 37.77 -14.21 -19.18
C THR A 419 36.45 -14.39 -19.92
N ILE A 420 36.19 -13.54 -20.91
CA ILE A 420 34.99 -13.62 -21.75
C ILE A 420 35.23 -14.67 -22.83
N CYS A 421 34.41 -15.74 -22.82
CA CYS A 421 34.46 -16.82 -23.80
C CYS A 421 33.52 -16.58 -25.01
N LEU A 422 32.39 -15.89 -24.79
CA LEU A 422 31.48 -15.49 -25.86
C LEU A 422 30.85 -14.15 -25.49
N PHE A 423 30.80 -13.26 -26.46
CA PHE A 423 30.18 -11.96 -26.39
C PHE A 423 29.10 -11.84 -27.47
N THR A 424 27.84 -11.63 -27.09
CA THR A 424 26.70 -11.65 -28.02
C THR A 424 25.50 -10.87 -27.46
N THR A 425 24.37 -10.86 -28.15
CA THR A 425 23.11 -10.33 -27.66
C THR A 425 22.13 -11.46 -27.28
N ALA A 426 21.21 -11.18 -26.34
CA ALA A 426 20.14 -12.14 -26.03
C ALA A 426 19.26 -12.44 -27.24
N ARG A 427 19.14 -11.50 -28.18
CA ARG A 427 18.40 -11.68 -29.43
C ARG A 427 19.06 -12.71 -30.36
N GLU A 428 20.40 -12.68 -30.47
CA GLU A 428 21.16 -13.62 -31.29
C GLU A 428 21.17 -15.03 -30.71
N LEU A 429 21.02 -15.19 -29.40
CA LEU A 429 20.91 -16.50 -28.75
C LEU A 429 19.60 -17.23 -29.07
N LYS A 430 18.56 -16.49 -29.44
CA LYS A 430 17.25 -17.06 -29.68
C LYS A 430 17.24 -17.95 -30.92
N GLY A 431 16.79 -19.21 -30.78
CA GLY A 431 16.78 -20.20 -31.84
C GLY A 431 18.14 -20.77 -32.20
N ARG A 432 19.19 -20.49 -31.40
CA ARG A 432 20.54 -20.99 -31.61
C ARG A 432 20.91 -22.05 -30.57
N ILE A 433 21.85 -22.89 -30.90
CA ILE A 433 22.47 -23.86 -29.98
C ILE A 433 23.90 -23.44 -29.72
N LEU A 434 24.30 -23.43 -28.46
CA LEU A 434 25.66 -23.09 -28.02
C LEU A 434 26.41 -24.38 -27.67
N LEU A 435 27.63 -24.51 -28.18
CA LEU A 435 28.59 -25.50 -27.75
C LEU A 435 29.44 -24.94 -26.60
N PHE A 436 29.39 -25.58 -25.45
CA PHE A 436 30.26 -25.32 -24.32
C PHE A 436 31.36 -26.34 -24.26
N ALA A 437 32.57 -25.90 -24.02
CA ALA A 437 33.71 -26.78 -23.78
C ALA A 437 34.53 -26.26 -22.60
N THR A 438 34.93 -27.17 -21.72
CA THR A 438 35.69 -26.83 -20.51
C THR A 438 37.14 -27.33 -20.60
N ARG A 439 38.01 -26.79 -19.75
CA ARG A 439 39.44 -27.12 -19.63
C ARG A 439 39.67 -28.63 -19.40
N LEU A 440 38.78 -29.26 -18.64
CA LEU A 440 38.82 -30.72 -18.42
C LEU A 440 38.09 -31.50 -19.54
N ALA A 441 37.95 -30.88 -20.71
CA ALA A 441 37.35 -31.43 -21.91
C ALA A 441 35.91 -31.95 -21.76
N MET A 442 35.12 -31.36 -20.85
CA MET A 442 33.68 -31.60 -20.85
C MET A 442 33.02 -30.73 -21.90
N VAL A 443 32.16 -31.35 -22.73
CA VAL A 443 31.44 -30.66 -23.80
C VAL A 443 29.95 -30.90 -23.69
N LYS A 444 29.16 -29.91 -24.08
CA LYS A 444 27.69 -30.01 -24.17
C LYS A 444 27.15 -29.00 -25.15
N GLN A 445 25.98 -29.32 -25.70
CA GLN A 445 25.17 -28.36 -26.43
C GLN A 445 24.07 -27.81 -25.51
N VAL A 446 23.80 -26.53 -25.58
CA VAL A 446 22.75 -25.87 -24.78
C VAL A 446 21.91 -24.97 -25.69
N PRO A 447 20.57 -25.12 -25.71
CA PRO A 447 19.70 -24.21 -26.46
C PRO A 447 19.80 -22.78 -25.88
N GLY A 448 19.81 -21.77 -26.73
CA GLY A 448 19.92 -20.39 -26.37
C GLY A 448 18.75 -19.89 -25.49
N GLU A 449 17.59 -20.52 -25.66
CA GLU A 449 16.38 -20.25 -24.84
C GLU A 449 16.60 -20.53 -23.35
N GLU A 450 17.50 -21.41 -22.98
CA GLU A 450 17.87 -21.66 -21.57
C GLU A 450 18.45 -20.41 -20.88
N PHE A 451 18.86 -19.41 -21.66
CA PHE A 451 19.43 -18.15 -21.20
C PHE A 451 18.46 -16.97 -21.29
N GLU A 452 17.21 -17.19 -21.70
CA GLU A 452 16.16 -16.17 -21.62
C GLU A 452 15.78 -15.93 -20.16
N THR A 453 16.27 -14.84 -19.58
CA THR A 453 16.05 -14.49 -18.18
C THR A 453 16.07 -12.98 -17.96
N ASN A 454 15.46 -12.53 -16.87
CA ASN A 454 15.55 -11.15 -16.40
C ASN A 454 16.67 -10.94 -15.36
N ASN A 455 17.32 -12.02 -14.93
CA ASN A 455 18.41 -11.93 -13.98
C ASN A 455 19.68 -11.40 -14.66
N ARG A 456 20.38 -10.49 -13.98
CA ARG A 456 21.63 -9.89 -14.47
C ARG A 456 22.80 -10.89 -14.50
N MET A 457 22.71 -11.97 -13.74
CA MET A 457 23.74 -13.01 -13.64
C MET A 457 23.08 -14.37 -13.47
N VAL A 458 23.54 -15.36 -14.25
CA VAL A 458 23.02 -16.74 -14.25
C VAL A 458 24.14 -17.73 -14.48
N ALA A 459 24.13 -18.87 -13.77
CA ALA A 459 25.04 -19.97 -14.08
C ALA A 459 24.76 -20.51 -15.50
N ALA A 460 25.76 -20.48 -16.38
CA ALA A 460 25.69 -20.95 -17.73
C ALA A 460 26.06 -22.44 -17.87
N THR A 461 26.91 -22.93 -16.98
CA THR A 461 27.27 -24.35 -16.89
C THR A 461 27.63 -24.71 -15.46
N LYS A 462 27.56 -26.01 -15.11
CA LYS A 462 28.06 -26.55 -13.86
C LYS A 462 29.48 -27.04 -14.09
N LEU A 463 30.46 -26.39 -13.51
CA LEU A 463 31.87 -26.80 -13.56
C LEU A 463 32.20 -27.81 -12.46
N GLN A 464 33.25 -28.59 -12.69
CA GLN A 464 33.92 -29.40 -11.66
C GLN A 464 34.88 -28.52 -10.85
N GLU A 465 35.37 -29.04 -9.77
CA GLU A 465 36.44 -28.39 -9.00
C GLU A 465 37.67 -28.19 -9.90
N GLU A 466 38.28 -27.03 -9.85
CA GLU A 466 39.39 -26.60 -10.69
C GLU A 466 39.14 -26.57 -12.21
N ASP A 467 37.91 -26.71 -12.69
CA ASP A 467 37.56 -26.61 -14.11
C ASP A 467 37.16 -25.17 -14.50
N SER A 468 37.32 -24.84 -15.77
CA SER A 468 36.91 -23.55 -16.34
C SER A 468 36.38 -23.73 -17.76
N VAL A 469 35.52 -22.83 -18.22
CA VAL A 469 35.09 -22.81 -19.61
C VAL A 469 36.22 -22.25 -20.48
N VAL A 470 36.58 -22.99 -21.52
CA VAL A 470 37.58 -22.59 -22.53
C VAL A 470 36.88 -21.92 -23.71
N SER A 471 35.76 -22.45 -24.14
CA SER A 471 35.04 -21.95 -25.31
C SER A 471 33.52 -22.07 -25.13
N VAL A 472 32.83 -21.02 -25.56
CA VAL A 472 31.39 -21.04 -25.83
C VAL A 472 31.21 -20.55 -27.26
N THR A 473 30.65 -21.39 -28.13
CA THR A 473 30.52 -21.09 -29.57
C THR A 473 29.10 -21.35 -30.05
N MET A 474 28.54 -20.43 -30.84
CA MET A 474 27.24 -20.67 -31.48
C MET A 474 27.39 -21.61 -32.67
N ILE A 475 26.53 -22.62 -32.74
CA ILE A 475 26.48 -23.56 -33.86
C ILE A 475 25.63 -22.94 -34.98
N ASN A 476 26.19 -22.86 -36.20
CA ASN A 476 25.55 -22.24 -37.36
C ASN A 476 25.37 -23.23 -38.53
N GLY A 477 25.17 -24.51 -38.23
CA GLY A 477 24.97 -25.55 -39.23
C GLY A 477 26.21 -26.44 -39.48
N GLU A 478 27.27 -26.24 -38.68
CA GLU A 478 28.44 -27.12 -38.73
C GLU A 478 28.05 -28.53 -38.26
N THR A 479 28.72 -29.55 -38.84
CA THR A 479 28.43 -30.96 -38.56
C THR A 479 29.46 -31.62 -37.67
N ASP A 480 30.68 -31.12 -37.68
CA ASP A 480 31.79 -31.70 -36.96
C ASP A 480 32.47 -30.69 -36.01
N VAL A 481 33.03 -31.20 -34.94
CA VAL A 481 33.84 -30.46 -34.00
C VAL A 481 35.25 -31.05 -33.92
N VAL A 482 36.23 -30.18 -33.74
CA VAL A 482 37.62 -30.57 -33.47
C VAL A 482 38.01 -30.00 -32.11
N LEU A 483 38.48 -30.87 -31.25
CA LEU A 483 39.05 -30.52 -29.96
C LEU A 483 40.58 -30.57 -30.03
N GLN A 484 41.25 -29.50 -29.64
CA GLN A 484 42.71 -29.40 -29.56
C GLN A 484 43.13 -29.33 -28.11
N THR A 485 44.10 -30.12 -27.72
CA THR A 485 44.68 -30.12 -26.37
C THR A 485 46.00 -29.34 -26.33
N THR A 486 46.43 -28.94 -25.10
CA THR A 486 47.68 -28.23 -24.84
C THR A 486 48.92 -28.94 -25.35
N ASN A 487 48.85 -30.28 -25.50
CA ASN A 487 49.95 -31.13 -26.05
C ASN A 487 49.87 -31.24 -27.57
N GLY A 488 48.96 -30.56 -28.23
CA GLY A 488 48.78 -30.61 -29.71
C GLY A 488 48.15 -31.90 -30.19
N THR A 489 47.33 -32.51 -29.37
CA THR A 489 46.50 -33.65 -29.78
C THR A 489 45.16 -33.12 -30.32
N PHE A 490 44.74 -33.60 -31.48
CA PHE A 490 43.48 -33.20 -32.15
C PHE A 490 42.53 -34.41 -32.24
N LEU A 491 41.28 -34.17 -31.91
CA LEU A 491 40.20 -35.15 -32.07
C LEU A 491 39.05 -34.52 -32.85
N ARG A 492 38.75 -35.07 -34.04
CA ARG A 492 37.57 -34.71 -34.84
C ARG A 492 36.48 -35.73 -34.64
N PHE A 493 35.23 -35.29 -34.37
CA PHE A 493 34.08 -36.16 -34.27
C PHE A 493 32.79 -35.39 -34.61
N PRO A 494 31.68 -36.11 -34.97
CA PRO A 494 30.41 -35.45 -35.29
C PRO A 494 29.82 -34.72 -34.11
N LEU A 495 29.26 -33.52 -34.34
CA LEU A 495 28.55 -32.71 -33.34
C LEU A 495 27.35 -33.43 -32.72
N GLU A 496 26.67 -34.31 -33.48
CA GLU A 496 25.53 -35.10 -33.01
C GLU A 496 25.87 -36.05 -31.86
N GLU A 497 27.14 -36.40 -31.67
CA GLU A 497 27.61 -37.18 -30.52
C GLU A 497 27.63 -36.36 -29.19
N ILE A 498 27.47 -35.05 -29.26
CA ILE A 498 27.38 -34.17 -28.07
C ILE A 498 25.92 -33.96 -27.72
N SER A 499 25.52 -34.41 -26.57
CA SER A 499 24.14 -34.31 -26.11
C SER A 499 23.71 -32.83 -25.90
N VAL A 500 22.48 -32.53 -26.32
CA VAL A 500 21.80 -31.29 -26.01
C VAL A 500 21.28 -31.38 -24.57
N LEU A 501 21.73 -30.49 -23.71
CA LEU A 501 21.51 -30.53 -22.27
C LEU A 501 21.09 -29.16 -21.73
N LYS A 502 20.51 -29.15 -20.55
CA LYS A 502 20.18 -27.90 -19.85
C LYS A 502 21.44 -27.18 -19.35
N LYS A 503 21.36 -25.85 -19.17
CA LYS A 503 22.46 -25.03 -18.65
C LYS A 503 23.08 -25.54 -17.34
N ALA A 504 22.28 -26.09 -16.43
CA ALA A 504 22.76 -26.60 -15.13
C ALA A 504 23.51 -27.96 -15.18
N SER A 505 23.71 -28.56 -16.37
CA SER A 505 24.42 -29.83 -16.54
C SER A 505 25.93 -29.63 -16.71
N ARG A 506 26.73 -30.64 -16.38
CA ARG A 506 28.20 -30.65 -16.59
C ARG A 506 28.62 -30.94 -18.04
N GLY A 507 27.81 -31.63 -18.80
CA GLY A 507 28.17 -32.11 -20.10
C GLY A 507 28.74 -33.54 -20.11
N VAL A 508 29.28 -33.93 -21.26
CA VAL A 508 29.90 -35.23 -21.50
C VAL A 508 31.38 -35.04 -21.88
N ARG A 509 32.22 -36.04 -21.66
CA ARG A 509 33.64 -35.93 -22.01
C ARG A 509 33.80 -35.90 -23.55
N GLY A 510 34.48 -34.90 -24.07
CA GLY A 510 34.74 -34.69 -25.48
C GLY A 510 35.94 -35.48 -25.97
N ILE A 511 37.11 -35.30 -25.37
CA ILE A 511 38.36 -36.01 -25.66
C ILE A 511 38.94 -36.60 -24.36
N ARG A 512 39.63 -37.69 -24.47
CA ARG A 512 40.32 -38.33 -23.36
C ARG A 512 41.70 -37.70 -23.18
N LEU A 513 41.82 -36.86 -22.16
CA LEU A 513 43.06 -36.16 -21.81
C LEU A 513 44.09 -37.12 -21.19
N ALA A 514 45.36 -36.92 -21.52
CA ALA A 514 46.46 -37.53 -20.81
C ALA A 514 46.72 -36.86 -19.45
N LYS A 515 47.64 -37.39 -18.63
CA LYS A 515 47.98 -36.78 -17.36
C LYS A 515 48.60 -35.38 -17.57
N ASN A 516 48.07 -34.38 -16.90
CA ASN A 516 48.45 -32.96 -17.01
C ASN A 516 48.19 -32.35 -18.40
N GLU A 517 47.28 -32.90 -19.16
CA GLU A 517 46.81 -32.34 -20.42
C GLU A 517 45.46 -31.66 -20.23
N GLU A 518 45.26 -30.56 -20.91
CA GLU A 518 44.02 -29.75 -20.85
C GLU A 518 43.51 -29.50 -22.27
N LEU A 519 42.23 -29.19 -22.38
CA LEU A 519 41.63 -28.67 -23.63
C LEU A 519 42.11 -27.22 -23.82
N GLU A 520 42.69 -26.92 -24.97
CA GLU A 520 43.19 -25.59 -25.31
C GLU A 520 42.22 -24.82 -26.21
N THR A 521 41.69 -25.45 -27.25
CA THR A 521 40.83 -24.80 -28.24
C THR A 521 39.81 -25.76 -28.83
N VAL A 522 38.67 -25.20 -29.26
CA VAL A 522 37.59 -25.91 -29.95
C VAL A 522 37.33 -25.23 -31.28
N TYR A 523 37.22 -26.05 -32.34
CA TYR A 523 36.89 -25.57 -33.67
C TYR A 523 35.63 -26.26 -34.16
N LEU A 524 34.67 -25.49 -34.68
CA LEU A 524 33.56 -25.99 -35.47
C LEU A 524 34.01 -26.02 -36.95
N ILE A 525 33.80 -27.13 -37.61
CA ILE A 525 34.20 -27.24 -39.03
C ILE A 525 33.11 -26.68 -39.94
N GLY A 526 33.33 -25.49 -40.45
CA GLY A 526 32.50 -24.77 -41.41
C GLY A 526 33.18 -24.64 -42.77
N GLU A 527 32.97 -23.51 -43.44
CA GLU A 527 33.47 -23.25 -44.81
C GLU A 527 35.00 -23.12 -44.90
N ASN A 528 35.67 -22.69 -43.80
CA ASN A 528 37.13 -22.53 -43.77
C ASN A 528 37.78 -23.39 -42.65
N PRO A 529 38.04 -24.67 -42.92
CA PRO A 529 38.58 -25.60 -41.92
C PRO A 529 40.11 -25.56 -41.77
N ILE A 530 40.77 -24.45 -42.11
CA ILE A 530 42.24 -24.30 -42.07
C ILE A 530 42.61 -23.39 -40.89
N ILE A 531 43.53 -23.84 -40.06
CA ILE A 531 44.10 -23.08 -38.95
C ILE A 531 45.61 -22.99 -39.07
N ASP A 532 46.21 -21.93 -38.55
CA ASP A 532 47.63 -21.88 -38.27
C ASP A 532 47.94 -22.56 -36.93
N TYR A 533 48.71 -23.60 -36.95
CA TYR A 533 49.20 -24.25 -35.74
C TYR A 533 50.72 -24.32 -35.76
N LYS A 534 51.34 -23.52 -34.88
CA LYS A 534 52.83 -23.40 -34.73
C LYS A 534 53.50 -22.99 -36.06
N GLY A 535 52.92 -22.04 -36.78
CA GLY A 535 53.43 -21.49 -38.04
C GLY A 535 53.21 -22.38 -39.26
N LYS A 536 52.31 -23.37 -39.14
CA LYS A 536 51.94 -24.26 -40.28
C LYS A 536 50.44 -24.37 -40.44
N GLU A 537 49.98 -24.41 -41.68
CA GLU A 537 48.57 -24.61 -41.99
C GLU A 537 48.14 -26.06 -41.70
N VAL A 538 47.10 -26.19 -40.89
CA VAL A 538 46.46 -27.46 -40.58
C VAL A 538 45.04 -27.49 -41.12
N HIS A 539 44.75 -28.44 -42.02
CA HIS A 539 43.43 -28.68 -42.58
C HIS A 539 42.60 -29.56 -41.64
N LEU A 540 41.71 -28.99 -40.82
CA LEU A 540 40.91 -29.69 -39.83
C LEU A 540 39.95 -30.72 -40.43
N ASN A 541 39.47 -30.49 -41.66
CA ASN A 541 38.62 -31.41 -42.43
C ASN A 541 39.35 -32.67 -42.93
N ARG A 542 40.69 -32.68 -42.95
CA ARG A 542 41.52 -33.84 -43.27
C ARG A 542 41.86 -34.71 -42.06
N LEU A 543 41.58 -34.24 -40.85
CA LEU A 543 41.72 -35.07 -39.67
C LEU A 543 40.76 -36.26 -39.72
N LYS A 544 41.27 -37.44 -39.29
CA LYS A 544 40.45 -38.66 -39.27
C LYS A 544 39.23 -38.47 -38.39
N LEU A 545 38.05 -38.73 -38.95
CA LEU A 545 36.83 -38.76 -38.17
C LEU A 545 36.87 -39.92 -37.15
N ALA A 546 36.63 -39.62 -35.90
CA ALA A 546 36.69 -40.61 -34.82
C ALA A 546 35.41 -40.49 -33.96
N LYS A 547 35.30 -41.26 -32.92
CA LYS A 547 34.23 -41.16 -31.94
C LYS A 547 34.60 -40.19 -30.80
N ARG A 548 33.63 -39.54 -30.24
CA ARG A 548 33.75 -38.75 -28.99
C ARG A 548 34.42 -39.61 -27.90
N ASP A 549 35.09 -38.97 -26.96
CA ASP A 549 35.87 -39.65 -25.89
C ASP A 549 37.04 -40.50 -26.41
N GLY A 550 37.51 -40.27 -27.65
CA GLY A 550 38.72 -40.84 -28.19
C GLY A 550 39.99 -40.21 -27.60
N LYS A 551 41.15 -40.83 -27.88
CA LYS A 551 42.48 -40.32 -27.48
C LYS A 551 43.00 -39.20 -28.38
N GLY A 552 42.38 -39.00 -29.55
CA GLY A 552 42.90 -38.10 -30.57
C GLY A 552 44.22 -38.54 -31.21
N SER A 553 44.79 -37.69 -32.05
CA SER A 553 46.07 -37.90 -32.73
C SER A 553 46.86 -36.59 -32.83
N LYS A 554 48.18 -36.66 -32.77
CA LYS A 554 49.05 -35.51 -33.07
C LYS A 554 49.07 -35.25 -34.56
N VAL A 555 49.01 -33.99 -34.93
CA VAL A 555 49.17 -33.56 -36.34
C VAL A 555 50.65 -33.67 -36.67
N ARG A 556 50.98 -34.42 -37.76
CA ARG A 556 52.33 -34.44 -38.29
C ARG A 556 52.63 -33.06 -38.92
N LEU A 557 53.51 -32.31 -38.34
CA LEU A 557 54.02 -31.06 -38.90
C LEU A 557 55.16 -31.45 -39.87
N ASN A 558 54.80 -31.86 -41.10
CA ASN A 558 55.81 -32.13 -42.16
C ASN A 558 56.35 -30.82 -42.72
#